data_513472bb373c5f0aedbb975c3468ee09
#
_entry.id   513472bb373c5f0aedbb975c3468ee09
#
_cell.length_a   1.000
_cell.length_b   1.000
_cell.length_c   1.000
_cell.angle_alpha   90.00
_cell.angle_beta   90.00
_cell.angle_gamma   90.00
#
_symmetry.space_group_name_H-M   'P 1'
#
loop_
_entity.id
_entity.type
_entity.pdbx_description
1 polymer ?
#
loop_
_entity_poly.entity_id
_entity_poly.type
_entity_poly.pdbx_seq_one_letter_code
_entity_poly.pdbx_strand_id
1 'polypeptide(L)'
;QRLAHMGYNIIIVDINAAGLEETERMVKAEIEASEVISREHKDSFRVLSIAQDLSVADAADKIFAATEEAGCVVEVLVNNAGVMYCQGIAETSERMLGIIMMVHMYTPLMLCRKYVVGMKERKCGYILNVSSLAAWMIWPGIGMYGHTKRFVRNYSRELRIECQKTGVSVTNAYFGAVDTPLVPLKDSLRKLARALAVMIKPETAVKRALNATFRRRRGTMPGLLNKIFLPFILIMPDCLLGWIYRKAKPYLMKV
;
A
#
# COMPACT_ATOMS: atom_id res chain seq x y z
N GLN A 1 5.70 -6.02 -11.86
CA GLN A 1 5.41 -6.08 -13.30
C GLN A 1 5.39 -4.68 -13.92
N ARG A 2 4.44 -3.79 -13.56
CA ARG A 2 4.24 -2.51 -14.26
C ARG A 2 5.44 -1.54 -14.19
N LEU A 3 6.15 -1.48 -13.07
CA LEU A 3 7.39 -0.70 -12.94
C LEU A 3 8.51 -1.31 -13.78
N ALA A 4 8.61 -2.63 -13.82
CA ALA A 4 9.57 -3.33 -14.67
C ALA A 4 9.36 -2.99 -16.16
N HIS A 5 8.11 -2.97 -16.64
CA HIS A 5 7.79 -2.51 -18.00
C HIS A 5 8.11 -1.03 -18.27
N MET A 6 8.29 -0.23 -17.23
CA MET A 6 8.71 1.17 -17.34
C MET A 6 10.24 1.35 -17.31
N GLY A 7 10.99 0.25 -17.29
CA GLY A 7 12.45 0.27 -17.29
C GLY A 7 13.11 0.26 -15.91
N TYR A 8 12.35 0.06 -14.83
CA TYR A 8 12.92 -0.01 -13.49
C TYR A 8 13.37 -1.43 -13.15
N ASN A 9 14.55 -1.57 -12.55
CA ASN A 9 14.90 -2.73 -11.75
C ASN A 9 13.99 -2.82 -10.53
N ILE A 10 13.74 -4.01 -10.02
CA ILE A 10 12.72 -4.23 -9.00
C ILE A 10 13.35 -4.74 -7.71
N ILE A 11 13.00 -4.11 -6.60
CA ILE A 11 13.26 -4.64 -5.26
C ILE A 11 11.91 -5.08 -4.70
N ILE A 12 11.80 -6.33 -4.29
CA ILE A 12 10.60 -6.89 -3.66
C ILE A 12 10.90 -7.31 -2.23
N VAL A 13 10.01 -6.92 -1.32
CA VAL A 13 10.15 -7.21 0.12
C VAL A 13 8.87 -7.86 0.61
N ASP A 14 8.96 -9.03 1.20
CA ASP A 14 7.86 -9.74 1.84
C ASP A 14 8.39 -10.64 2.95
N ILE A 15 7.53 -11.04 3.88
CA ILE A 15 7.83 -12.06 4.89
C ILE A 15 7.83 -13.48 4.28
N ASN A 16 7.09 -13.67 3.20
CA ASN A 16 6.92 -14.95 2.50
C ASN A 16 8.01 -15.16 1.44
N ALA A 17 9.08 -15.84 1.80
CA ALA A 17 10.20 -16.12 0.90
C ALA A 17 9.76 -16.88 -0.37
N ALA A 18 8.89 -17.88 -0.26
CA ALA A 18 8.39 -18.62 -1.42
C ALA A 18 7.56 -17.72 -2.35
N GLY A 19 6.76 -16.79 -1.79
CA GLY A 19 6.03 -15.79 -2.57
C GLY A 19 6.95 -14.80 -3.28
N LEU A 20 8.09 -14.46 -2.70
CA LEU A 20 9.12 -13.63 -3.34
C LEU A 20 9.73 -14.34 -4.56
N GLU A 21 10.15 -15.61 -4.41
CA GLU A 21 10.71 -16.41 -5.51
C GLU A 21 9.72 -16.53 -6.68
N GLU A 22 8.46 -16.81 -6.39
CA GLU A 22 7.40 -16.87 -7.39
C GLU A 22 7.22 -15.53 -8.09
N THR A 23 7.15 -14.43 -7.33
CA THR A 23 7.01 -13.07 -7.88
C THR A 23 8.20 -12.70 -8.76
N GLU A 24 9.42 -12.99 -8.33
CA GLU A 24 10.64 -12.76 -9.08
C GLU A 24 10.61 -13.52 -10.42
N ARG A 25 10.26 -14.82 -10.37
CA ARG A 25 10.13 -15.67 -11.56
C ARG A 25 9.10 -15.11 -12.55
N MET A 26 7.93 -14.72 -12.04
CA MET A 26 6.85 -14.16 -12.86
C MET A 26 7.28 -12.84 -13.53
N VAL A 27 7.94 -11.95 -12.80
CA VAL A 27 8.37 -10.66 -13.34
C VAL A 27 9.46 -10.84 -14.38
N LYS A 28 10.46 -11.70 -14.14
CA LYS A 28 11.52 -12.02 -15.10
C LYS A 28 10.97 -12.65 -16.38
N ALA A 29 10.06 -13.62 -16.25
CA ALA A 29 9.42 -14.27 -17.41
C ALA A 29 8.60 -13.27 -18.25
N GLU A 30 7.89 -12.35 -17.61
CA GLU A 30 7.10 -11.31 -18.29
C GLU A 30 7.99 -10.30 -19.04
N ILE A 31 9.12 -9.90 -18.44
CA ILE A 31 10.08 -9.01 -19.08
C ILE A 31 10.73 -9.69 -20.29
N GLU A 32 11.14 -10.96 -20.16
CA GLU A 32 11.73 -11.75 -21.25
C GLU A 32 10.77 -11.92 -22.41
N ALA A 33 9.50 -12.23 -22.14
CA ALA A 33 8.47 -12.40 -23.15
C ALA A 33 7.99 -11.10 -23.82
N SER A 34 8.34 -9.94 -23.27
CA SER A 34 7.86 -8.64 -23.79
C SER A 34 8.52 -8.30 -25.13
N GLU A 35 7.70 -7.99 -26.13
CA GLU A 35 8.18 -7.50 -27.45
C GLU A 35 8.49 -5.99 -27.46
N VAL A 36 8.02 -5.25 -26.45
CA VAL A 36 8.15 -3.79 -26.35
C VAL A 36 9.43 -3.39 -25.64
N ILE A 37 9.99 -4.27 -24.81
CA ILE A 37 11.20 -4.00 -24.03
C ILE A 37 12.42 -4.34 -24.87
N SER A 38 13.40 -3.41 -24.93
CA SER A 38 14.64 -3.60 -25.66
C SER A 38 15.45 -4.77 -25.10
N ARG A 39 16.26 -5.41 -25.95
CA ARG A 39 17.12 -6.52 -25.55
C ARG A 39 18.14 -6.07 -24.50
N GLU A 40 18.73 -4.91 -24.67
CA GLU A 40 19.66 -4.31 -23.71
C GLU A 40 19.03 -4.18 -22.31
N HIS A 41 17.77 -3.75 -22.22
CA HIS A 41 17.06 -3.66 -20.95
C HIS A 41 16.77 -5.05 -20.36
N LYS A 42 16.40 -6.04 -21.19
CA LYS A 42 16.20 -7.43 -20.72
C LYS A 42 17.48 -8.01 -20.12
N ASP A 43 18.61 -7.82 -20.80
CA ASP A 43 19.92 -8.32 -20.37
C ASP A 43 20.41 -7.65 -19.06
N SER A 44 20.05 -6.38 -18.85
CA SER A 44 20.42 -5.59 -17.67
C SER A 44 19.39 -5.65 -16.52
N PHE A 45 18.19 -6.18 -16.77
CA PHE A 45 17.11 -6.21 -15.79
C PHE A 45 17.47 -7.06 -14.56
N ARG A 46 17.28 -6.49 -13.38
CA ARG A 46 17.58 -7.14 -12.10
C ARG A 46 16.38 -7.10 -11.16
N VAL A 47 16.23 -8.15 -10.38
CA VAL A 47 15.31 -8.23 -9.25
C VAL A 47 16.12 -8.57 -8.00
N LEU A 48 15.92 -7.77 -6.94
CA LEU A 48 16.45 -8.04 -5.61
C LEU A 48 15.28 -8.47 -4.71
N SER A 49 15.31 -9.69 -4.22
CA SER A 49 14.31 -10.25 -3.30
C SER A 49 14.83 -10.21 -1.87
N ILE A 50 14.10 -9.58 -0.96
CA ILE A 50 14.46 -9.44 0.45
C ILE A 50 13.36 -10.06 1.32
N ALA A 51 13.64 -11.21 1.91
CA ALA A 51 12.74 -11.86 2.88
C ALA A 51 12.86 -11.14 4.23
N GLN A 52 11.85 -10.32 4.58
CA GLN A 52 11.88 -9.51 5.78
C GLN A 52 10.50 -9.36 6.41
N ASP A 53 10.41 -9.69 7.71
CA ASP A 53 9.24 -9.37 8.53
C ASP A 53 9.23 -7.87 8.86
N LEU A 54 8.21 -7.17 8.39
CA LEU A 54 8.05 -5.72 8.63
C LEU A 54 7.50 -5.40 10.03
N SER A 55 7.15 -6.39 10.83
CA SER A 55 6.68 -6.20 12.20
C SER A 55 7.80 -6.07 13.24
N VAL A 56 9.06 -6.29 12.85
CA VAL A 56 10.21 -6.14 13.74
C VAL A 56 10.81 -4.73 13.66
N ALA A 57 11.37 -4.25 14.75
CA ALA A 57 11.78 -2.85 14.89
C ALA A 57 12.90 -2.44 13.92
N ASP A 58 13.81 -3.35 13.60
CA ASP A 58 14.96 -3.13 12.73
C ASP A 58 14.71 -3.45 11.24
N ALA A 59 13.44 -3.75 10.87
CA ALA A 59 13.10 -4.13 9.50
C ALA A 59 13.54 -3.08 8.45
N ALA A 60 13.29 -1.81 8.73
CA ALA A 60 13.67 -0.73 7.82
C ALA A 60 15.18 -0.58 7.69
N ASP A 61 15.93 -0.83 8.77
CA ASP A 61 17.40 -0.79 8.76
C ASP A 61 17.96 -1.92 7.90
N LYS A 62 17.46 -3.14 8.07
CA LYS A 62 17.86 -4.32 7.29
C LYS A 62 17.56 -4.15 5.81
N ILE A 63 16.36 -3.66 5.46
CA ILE A 63 16.00 -3.42 4.06
C ILE A 63 16.91 -2.35 3.45
N PHE A 64 17.14 -1.25 4.16
CA PHE A 64 18.00 -0.18 3.68
C PHE A 64 19.45 -0.67 3.49
N ALA A 65 20.01 -1.38 4.47
CA ALA A 65 21.36 -1.97 4.37
C ALA A 65 21.47 -2.91 3.17
N ALA A 66 20.52 -3.83 2.98
CA ALA A 66 20.53 -4.75 1.84
C ALA A 66 20.48 -4.04 0.48
N THR A 67 19.76 -2.91 0.38
CA THR A 67 19.75 -2.11 -0.87
C THR A 67 21.06 -1.35 -1.10
N GLU A 68 21.69 -0.85 -0.06
CA GLU A 68 23.02 -0.19 -0.14
C GLU A 68 24.12 -1.21 -0.51
N GLU A 69 24.13 -2.38 0.13
CA GLU A 69 25.06 -3.47 -0.19
C GLU A 69 24.95 -3.94 -1.64
N ALA A 70 23.73 -3.95 -2.19
CA ALA A 70 23.46 -4.28 -3.58
C ALA A 70 23.75 -3.11 -4.55
N GLY A 71 24.21 -1.96 -4.07
CA GLY A 71 24.46 -0.76 -4.88
C GLY A 71 23.21 -0.19 -5.53
N CYS A 72 22.02 -0.41 -4.93
CA CYS A 72 20.76 0.01 -5.53
C CYS A 72 20.47 1.49 -5.25
N VAL A 73 20.16 2.25 -6.29
CA VAL A 73 19.60 3.60 -6.16
C VAL A 73 18.08 3.52 -6.22
N VAL A 74 17.44 3.69 -5.07
CA VAL A 74 15.96 3.64 -4.98
C VAL A 74 15.37 4.97 -5.45
N GLU A 75 14.76 4.96 -6.63
CA GLU A 75 14.05 6.12 -7.19
C GLU A 75 12.57 6.12 -6.85
N VAL A 76 11.97 4.93 -6.70
CA VAL A 76 10.55 4.77 -6.39
C VAL A 76 10.38 3.87 -5.17
N LEU A 77 9.94 4.44 -4.05
CA LEU A 77 9.56 3.70 -2.86
C LEU A 77 8.06 3.46 -2.84
N VAL A 78 7.63 2.20 -2.77
CA VAL A 78 6.21 1.82 -2.66
C VAL A 78 5.95 1.14 -1.33
N ASN A 79 5.35 1.84 -0.39
CA ASN A 79 4.88 1.29 0.87
C ASN A 79 3.47 0.72 0.69
N ASN A 80 3.40 -0.57 0.33
CA ASN A 80 2.16 -1.27 0.03
C ASN A 80 1.80 -2.35 1.06
N ALA A 81 2.78 -2.94 1.72
CA ALA A 81 2.57 -4.01 2.69
C ALA A 81 1.50 -3.64 3.72
N GLY A 82 0.70 -4.61 4.11
CA GLY A 82 -0.36 -4.38 5.06
C GLY A 82 -1.09 -5.63 5.48
N VAL A 83 -1.65 -5.58 6.67
CA VAL A 83 -2.48 -6.62 7.28
C VAL A 83 -3.85 -6.05 7.62
N MET A 84 -4.88 -6.86 7.57
CA MET A 84 -6.23 -6.46 7.95
C MET A 84 -6.87 -7.58 8.77
N TYR A 85 -7.54 -7.19 9.83
CA TYR A 85 -8.39 -8.07 10.62
C TYR A 85 -9.66 -7.34 11.05
N CYS A 86 -10.72 -8.12 11.26
CA CYS A 86 -12.04 -7.58 11.59
C CYS A 86 -12.38 -7.93 13.04
N GLN A 87 -11.84 -7.19 13.99
CA GLN A 87 -12.11 -7.32 15.43
C GLN A 87 -12.20 -5.94 16.07
N GLY A 88 -12.90 -5.85 17.21
CA GLY A 88 -12.86 -4.66 18.04
C GLY A 88 -11.51 -4.50 18.73
N ILE A 89 -11.24 -3.31 19.25
CA ILE A 89 -9.96 -3.02 19.93
C ILE A 89 -9.78 -3.92 21.16
N ALA A 90 -10.84 -4.11 21.93
CA ALA A 90 -10.78 -4.93 23.16
C ALA A 90 -10.59 -6.43 22.88
N GLU A 91 -11.05 -6.91 21.73
CA GLU A 91 -10.95 -8.30 21.33
C GLU A 91 -9.64 -8.63 20.59
N THR A 92 -8.91 -7.60 20.18
CA THR A 92 -7.64 -7.77 19.44
C THR A 92 -6.48 -8.03 20.40
N SER A 93 -5.68 -9.06 20.16
CA SER A 93 -4.51 -9.36 20.98
C SER A 93 -3.45 -8.23 20.89
N GLU A 94 -2.71 -7.99 21.97
CA GLU A 94 -1.61 -7.02 22.01
C GLU A 94 -0.58 -7.31 20.91
N ARG A 95 -0.27 -8.58 20.67
CA ARG A 95 0.61 -8.98 19.56
C ARG A 95 0.11 -8.48 18.21
N MET A 96 -1.18 -8.65 17.91
CA MET A 96 -1.74 -8.20 16.63
C MET A 96 -1.81 -6.69 16.53
N LEU A 97 -2.10 -5.99 17.64
CA LEU A 97 -1.99 -4.53 17.72
C LEU A 97 -0.57 -4.07 17.40
N GLY A 98 0.44 -4.72 17.98
CA GLY A 98 1.85 -4.44 17.68
C GLY A 98 2.18 -4.65 16.21
N ILE A 99 1.82 -5.80 15.64
CA ILE A 99 2.07 -6.12 14.22
C ILE A 99 1.48 -5.04 13.29
N ILE A 100 0.20 -4.69 13.45
CA ILE A 100 -0.43 -3.72 12.55
C ILE A 100 0.19 -2.32 12.67
N MET A 101 0.59 -1.92 13.88
CA MET A 101 1.26 -0.63 14.09
C MET A 101 2.64 -0.61 13.43
N MET A 102 3.42 -1.68 13.60
CA MET A 102 4.74 -1.79 12.97
C MET A 102 4.65 -1.81 11.45
N VAL A 103 3.84 -2.71 10.88
CA VAL A 103 3.73 -2.92 9.43
C VAL A 103 3.12 -1.69 8.72
N HIS A 104 2.14 -1.01 9.34
CA HIS A 104 1.45 0.10 8.69
C HIS A 104 2.01 1.48 9.00
N MET A 105 2.64 1.65 10.17
CA MET A 105 3.03 2.98 10.65
C MET A 105 4.54 3.12 10.74
N TYR A 106 5.19 2.34 11.63
CA TYR A 106 6.59 2.53 11.97
C TYR A 106 7.53 2.21 10.79
N THR A 107 7.47 0.99 10.28
CA THR A 107 8.38 0.53 9.22
C THR A 107 8.28 1.36 7.94
N PRO A 108 7.07 1.65 7.37
CA PRO A 108 6.97 2.51 6.19
C PRO A 108 7.42 3.96 6.45
N LEU A 109 7.22 4.49 7.67
CA LEU A 109 7.72 5.81 8.03
C LEU A 109 9.26 5.82 8.06
N MET A 110 9.88 4.79 8.65
CA MET A 110 11.34 4.64 8.69
C MET A 110 11.94 4.45 7.29
N LEU A 111 11.30 3.67 6.43
CA LEU A 111 11.71 3.55 5.02
C LEU A 111 11.64 4.89 4.30
N CYS A 112 10.54 5.65 4.47
CA CYS A 112 10.46 7.01 3.93
C CYS A 112 11.61 7.89 4.43
N ARG A 113 11.89 7.89 5.74
CA ARG A 113 12.97 8.67 6.36
C ARG A 113 14.34 8.33 5.78
N LYS A 114 14.63 7.05 5.56
CA LYS A 114 15.92 6.59 5.04
C LYS A 114 16.11 6.97 3.57
N TYR A 115 15.14 6.65 2.72
CA TYR A 115 15.29 6.87 1.28
C TYR A 115 15.11 8.32 0.84
N VAL A 116 14.31 9.14 1.56
CA VAL A 116 14.05 10.53 1.18
C VAL A 116 15.31 11.39 1.20
N VAL A 117 16.29 11.07 2.05
CA VAL A 117 17.56 11.81 2.13
C VAL A 117 18.29 11.76 0.80
N GLY A 118 18.65 10.58 0.32
CA GLY A 118 19.33 10.41 -0.96
C GLY A 118 18.48 10.84 -2.17
N MET A 119 17.13 10.72 -2.10
CA MET A 119 16.25 11.26 -3.12
C MET A 119 16.32 12.80 -3.20
N LYS A 120 16.39 13.50 -2.05
CA LYS A 120 16.54 14.97 -1.99
C LYS A 120 17.90 15.42 -2.55
N GLU A 121 18.98 14.72 -2.21
CA GLU A 121 20.33 15.00 -2.72
C GLU A 121 20.39 14.89 -4.24
N ARG A 122 19.82 13.84 -4.80
CA ARG A 122 19.72 13.63 -6.25
C ARG A 122 18.64 14.50 -6.93
N LYS A 123 17.84 15.23 -6.17
CA LYS A 123 16.71 16.04 -6.65
C LYS A 123 15.70 15.23 -7.48
N CYS A 124 15.61 13.94 -7.23
CA CYS A 124 14.73 13.00 -7.95
C CYS A 124 14.28 11.88 -7.02
N GLY A 125 12.97 11.65 -6.95
CA GLY A 125 12.41 10.55 -6.19
C GLY A 125 10.89 10.56 -6.15
N TYR A 126 10.32 9.36 -5.99
CA TYR A 126 8.89 9.16 -5.87
C TYR A 126 8.59 8.24 -4.69
N ILE A 127 7.70 8.67 -3.81
CA ILE A 127 7.21 7.86 -2.70
C ILE A 127 5.71 7.65 -2.89
N LEU A 128 5.29 6.40 -2.97
CA LEU A 128 3.90 5.99 -3.03
C LEU A 128 3.53 5.26 -1.74
N ASN A 129 2.69 5.87 -0.92
CA ASN A 129 2.13 5.24 0.26
C ASN A 129 0.73 4.73 -0.01
N VAL A 130 0.50 3.44 0.19
CA VAL A 130 -0.82 2.81 0.02
C VAL A 130 -1.61 2.92 1.31
N SER A 131 -2.58 3.81 1.28
CA SER A 131 -3.57 4.01 2.33
C SER A 131 -4.91 3.36 1.96
N SER A 132 -5.97 3.77 2.57
CA SER A 132 -7.32 3.23 2.37
C SER A 132 -8.36 4.33 2.46
N LEU A 133 -9.55 4.08 1.91
CA LEU A 133 -10.74 4.87 2.18
C LEU A 133 -11.06 4.89 3.70
N ALA A 134 -10.72 3.81 4.42
CA ALA A 134 -10.84 3.72 5.87
C ALA A 134 -10.04 4.79 6.64
N ALA A 135 -9.06 5.43 6.01
CA ALA A 135 -8.33 6.56 6.59
C ALA A 135 -9.22 7.81 6.84
N TRP A 136 -10.39 7.85 6.24
CA TRP A 136 -11.34 8.95 6.34
C TRP A 136 -12.54 8.61 7.23
N MET A 137 -12.69 7.34 7.59
CA MET A 137 -13.85 6.82 8.30
C MET A 137 -13.49 6.43 9.72
N ILE A 138 -14.47 6.53 10.63
CA ILE A 138 -14.50 5.78 11.87
C ILE A 138 -15.37 4.56 11.59
N TRP A 139 -14.78 3.36 11.62
CA TRP A 139 -15.52 2.13 11.35
C TRP A 139 -15.27 1.11 12.46
N PRO A 140 -16.18 0.96 13.39
CA PRO A 140 -16.07 -0.05 14.44
C PRO A 140 -16.02 -1.46 13.80
N GLY A 141 -15.14 -2.32 14.33
CA GLY A 141 -15.02 -3.71 13.86
C GLY A 141 -13.93 -3.97 12.82
N ILE A 142 -13.25 -2.95 12.29
CA ILE A 142 -12.02 -3.13 11.52
C ILE A 142 -10.77 -2.81 12.35
N GLY A 143 -10.93 -2.77 13.68
CA GLY A 143 -9.85 -2.57 14.64
C GLY A 143 -9.02 -1.33 14.36
N MET A 144 -7.72 -1.46 14.52
CA MET A 144 -6.75 -0.38 14.31
C MET A 144 -6.50 -0.05 12.83
N TYR A 145 -7.00 -0.84 11.87
CA TYR A 145 -6.70 -0.65 10.47
C TYR A 145 -6.98 0.78 9.96
N GLY A 146 -8.19 1.29 10.21
CA GLY A 146 -8.57 2.65 9.79
C GLY A 146 -7.66 3.72 10.41
N HIS A 147 -7.31 3.56 11.69
CA HIS A 147 -6.46 4.50 12.42
C HIS A 147 -5.03 4.50 11.88
N THR A 148 -4.45 3.33 11.60
CA THR A 148 -3.11 3.24 10.99
C THR A 148 -3.09 3.82 9.57
N LYS A 149 -4.13 3.61 8.77
CA LYS A 149 -4.26 4.21 7.43
C LYS A 149 -4.49 5.73 7.48
N ARG A 150 -5.10 6.26 8.56
CA ARG A 150 -5.17 7.70 8.82
C ARG A 150 -3.81 8.27 9.17
N PHE A 151 -3.01 7.57 9.97
CA PHE A 151 -1.61 7.93 10.23
C PHE A 151 -0.82 8.02 8.91
N VAL A 152 -0.88 6.99 8.05
CA VAL A 152 -0.23 6.99 6.72
C VAL A 152 -0.65 8.21 5.90
N ARG A 153 -1.94 8.54 5.88
CA ARG A 153 -2.48 9.71 5.19
C ARG A 153 -1.84 11.01 5.70
N ASN A 154 -1.71 11.17 7.00
CA ASN A 154 -1.26 12.41 7.61
C ASN A 154 0.25 12.61 7.41
N TYR A 155 1.09 11.63 7.76
CA TYR A 155 2.54 11.77 7.56
C TYR A 155 2.92 11.91 6.08
N SER A 156 2.18 11.25 5.18
CA SER A 156 2.44 11.42 3.73
C SER A 156 2.17 12.84 3.25
N ARG A 157 1.18 13.53 3.82
CA ARG A 157 0.91 14.94 3.50
C ARG A 157 2.00 15.85 4.05
N GLU A 158 2.43 15.61 5.28
CA GLU A 158 3.52 16.32 5.94
C GLU A 158 4.82 16.16 5.14
N LEU A 159 5.26 14.93 4.90
CA LEU A 159 6.45 14.64 4.12
C LEU A 159 6.39 15.26 2.70
N ARG A 160 5.21 15.28 2.07
CA ARG A 160 5.05 15.96 0.78
C ARG A 160 5.32 17.46 0.87
N ILE A 161 4.90 18.12 1.94
CA ILE A 161 5.14 19.56 2.17
C ILE A 161 6.63 19.78 2.39
N GLU A 162 7.28 18.97 3.22
CA GLU A 162 8.72 19.02 3.47
C GLU A 162 9.58 18.77 2.22
N CYS A 163 9.03 18.00 1.26
CA CYS A 163 9.70 17.72 -0.02
C CYS A 163 9.44 18.76 -1.12
N GLN A 164 8.73 19.87 -0.82
CA GLN A 164 8.52 20.92 -1.82
C GLN A 164 9.86 21.49 -2.31
N LYS A 165 9.95 21.68 -3.64
CA LYS A 165 11.14 22.20 -4.33
C LYS A 165 12.41 21.33 -4.21
N THR A 166 12.32 20.10 -3.67
CA THR A 166 13.45 19.17 -3.55
C THR A 166 13.57 18.17 -4.71
N GLY A 167 12.63 18.17 -5.64
CA GLY A 167 12.57 17.15 -6.70
C GLY A 167 11.91 15.84 -6.29
N VAL A 168 11.57 15.65 -5.01
CA VAL A 168 10.89 14.45 -4.48
C VAL A 168 9.38 14.64 -4.46
N SER A 169 8.64 13.62 -4.87
CA SER A 169 7.17 13.63 -4.85
C SER A 169 6.62 12.52 -3.97
N VAL A 170 5.73 12.88 -3.06
CA VAL A 170 5.01 11.92 -2.21
C VAL A 170 3.54 11.87 -2.62
N THR A 171 3.07 10.66 -2.94
CA THR A 171 1.70 10.37 -3.37
C THR A 171 1.05 9.39 -2.39
N ASN A 172 -0.22 9.61 -2.08
CA ASN A 172 -0.98 8.69 -1.24
C ASN A 172 -2.13 8.07 -2.05
N ALA A 173 -2.21 6.74 -2.11
CA ALA A 173 -3.28 6.02 -2.77
C ALA A 173 -4.35 5.61 -1.74
N TYR A 174 -5.57 6.12 -1.90
CA TYR A 174 -6.71 5.79 -1.04
C TYR A 174 -7.59 4.76 -1.74
N PHE A 175 -7.33 3.49 -1.49
CA PHE A 175 -8.14 2.44 -2.08
C PHE A 175 -9.39 2.17 -1.24
N GLY A 176 -10.53 1.99 -1.90
CA GLY A 176 -11.68 1.28 -1.37
C GLY A 176 -11.43 -0.24 -1.42
N ALA A 177 -12.46 -1.02 -1.62
CA ALA A 177 -12.28 -2.46 -1.80
C ALA A 177 -11.55 -2.76 -3.11
N VAL A 178 -10.41 -3.46 -3.01
CA VAL A 178 -9.67 -4.02 -4.14
C VAL A 178 -9.83 -5.53 -4.11
N ASP A 179 -10.03 -6.13 -5.26
CA ASP A 179 -10.25 -7.56 -5.41
C ASP A 179 -8.97 -8.38 -5.15
N THR A 180 -8.62 -8.52 -3.89
CA THR A 180 -7.44 -9.22 -3.39
C THR A 180 -7.80 -10.13 -2.21
N PRO A 181 -6.96 -11.11 -1.88
CA PRO A 181 -7.15 -11.96 -0.69
C PRO A 181 -7.23 -11.19 0.63
N LEU A 182 -6.73 -9.96 0.69
CA LEU A 182 -6.80 -9.11 1.89
C LEU A 182 -8.24 -8.80 2.31
N VAL A 183 -9.19 -8.82 1.37
CA VAL A 183 -10.61 -8.53 1.66
C VAL A 183 -11.36 -9.86 1.79
N PRO A 184 -11.73 -10.29 3.01
CA PRO A 184 -12.36 -11.58 3.26
C PRO A 184 -13.86 -11.52 2.89
N LEU A 185 -14.18 -11.69 1.61
CA LEU A 185 -15.55 -11.75 1.10
C LEU A 185 -15.83 -13.11 0.45
N LYS A 186 -17.05 -13.61 0.69
CA LYS A 186 -17.57 -14.78 -0.04
C LYS A 186 -17.68 -14.46 -1.54
N ASP A 187 -17.47 -15.45 -2.41
CA ASP A 187 -17.42 -15.27 -3.87
C ASP A 187 -18.69 -14.62 -4.45
N SER A 188 -19.86 -14.93 -3.91
CA SER A 188 -21.13 -14.32 -4.32
C SER A 188 -21.17 -12.81 -4.04
N LEU A 189 -20.74 -12.40 -2.85
CA LEU A 189 -20.64 -10.98 -2.47
C LEU A 189 -19.54 -10.27 -3.24
N ARG A 190 -18.44 -10.94 -3.51
CA ARG A 190 -17.33 -10.43 -4.32
C ARG A 190 -17.77 -10.14 -5.76
N LYS A 191 -18.54 -11.04 -6.38
CA LYS A 191 -19.15 -10.83 -7.71
C LYS A 191 -20.10 -9.64 -7.71
N LEU A 192 -20.97 -9.53 -6.72
CA LEU A 192 -21.90 -8.40 -6.56
C LEU A 192 -21.17 -7.08 -6.35
N ALA A 193 -20.16 -7.04 -5.47
CA ALA A 193 -19.37 -5.84 -5.21
C ALA A 193 -18.61 -5.34 -6.45
N ARG A 194 -18.15 -6.27 -7.31
CA ARG A 194 -17.58 -5.92 -8.63
C ARG A 194 -18.63 -5.35 -9.59
N ALA A 195 -19.78 -6.00 -9.68
CA ALA A 195 -20.87 -5.54 -10.55
C ALA A 195 -21.37 -4.14 -10.18
N LEU A 196 -21.42 -3.82 -8.89
CA LEU A 196 -21.80 -2.50 -8.37
C LEU A 196 -20.65 -1.48 -8.39
N ALA A 197 -19.47 -1.80 -8.97
CA ALA A 197 -18.28 -0.95 -8.99
C ALA A 197 -17.80 -0.46 -7.60
N VAL A 198 -18.19 -1.15 -6.53
CA VAL A 198 -17.69 -0.94 -5.16
C VAL A 198 -16.28 -1.51 -5.01
N MET A 199 -16.02 -2.61 -5.73
CA MET A 199 -14.71 -3.29 -5.75
C MET A 199 -14.04 -3.10 -7.10
N ILE A 200 -12.75 -2.73 -7.10
CA ILE A 200 -11.97 -2.52 -8.31
C ILE A 200 -10.92 -3.63 -8.50
N LYS A 201 -10.56 -3.89 -9.76
CA LYS A 201 -9.49 -4.85 -10.09
C LYS A 201 -8.13 -4.33 -9.64
N PRO A 202 -7.19 -5.21 -9.18
CA PRO A 202 -5.84 -4.83 -8.78
C PRO A 202 -5.08 -4.04 -9.85
N GLU A 203 -5.19 -4.45 -11.12
CA GLU A 203 -4.50 -3.79 -12.24
C GLU A 203 -4.97 -2.34 -12.41
N THR A 204 -6.27 -2.08 -12.20
CA THR A 204 -6.83 -0.71 -12.24
C THR A 204 -6.34 0.13 -11.08
N ALA A 205 -6.27 -0.46 -9.87
CA ALA A 205 -5.75 0.20 -8.68
C ALA A 205 -4.30 0.61 -8.89
N VAL A 206 -3.45 -0.33 -9.30
CA VAL A 206 -2.02 -0.11 -9.59
C VAL A 206 -1.83 0.93 -10.69
N LYS A 207 -2.53 0.81 -11.82
CA LYS A 207 -2.47 1.79 -12.93
C LYS A 207 -2.75 3.21 -12.45
N ARG A 208 -3.79 3.39 -11.64
CA ARG A 208 -4.17 4.72 -11.13
C ARG A 208 -3.19 5.26 -10.10
N ALA A 209 -2.67 4.39 -9.22
CA ALA A 209 -1.68 4.77 -8.22
C ALA A 209 -0.38 5.23 -8.87
N LEU A 210 0.21 4.42 -9.76
CA LEU A 210 1.46 4.76 -10.45
C LEU A 210 1.29 6.00 -11.35
N ASN A 211 0.19 6.12 -12.08
CA ASN A 211 -0.08 7.33 -12.87
C ASN A 211 -0.17 8.59 -12.00
N ALA A 212 -0.75 8.49 -10.79
CA ALA A 212 -0.79 9.63 -9.86
C ALA A 212 0.61 9.95 -9.33
N THR A 213 1.42 8.93 -9.03
CA THR A 213 2.79 9.05 -8.53
C THR A 213 3.68 9.77 -9.55
N PHE A 214 3.74 9.28 -10.78
CA PHE A 214 4.60 9.88 -11.82
C PHE A 214 4.10 11.24 -12.32
N ARG A 215 2.79 11.52 -12.19
CA ARG A 215 2.24 12.87 -12.39
C ARG A 215 2.39 13.77 -11.16
N ARG A 216 3.15 13.36 -10.15
CA ARG A 216 3.42 14.12 -8.93
C ARG A 216 2.16 14.61 -8.20
N ARG A 217 1.05 13.87 -8.30
CA ARG A 217 -0.20 14.21 -7.61
C ARG A 217 -0.09 13.87 -6.12
N ARG A 218 -0.75 14.69 -5.28
CA ARG A 218 -0.79 14.46 -3.82
C ARG A 218 -1.46 13.15 -3.43
N GLY A 219 -2.35 12.63 -4.28
CA GLY A 219 -3.05 11.37 -4.01
C GLY A 219 -4.03 10.99 -5.11
N THR A 220 -4.52 9.78 -5.00
CA THR A 220 -5.55 9.22 -5.87
C THR A 220 -6.56 8.41 -5.06
N MET A 221 -7.83 8.54 -5.41
CA MET A 221 -8.92 7.75 -4.85
C MET A 221 -9.70 7.14 -6.02
N PRO A 222 -9.36 5.91 -6.41
CA PRO A 222 -10.08 5.21 -7.46
C PRO A 222 -11.51 4.85 -7.03
N GLY A 223 -12.44 4.88 -8.00
CA GLY A 223 -13.86 4.62 -7.76
C GLY A 223 -14.67 5.91 -7.60
N LEU A 224 -15.66 6.10 -8.47
CA LEU A 224 -16.54 7.27 -8.41
C LEU A 224 -17.41 7.22 -7.14
N LEU A 225 -17.94 6.06 -6.82
CA LEU A 225 -18.78 5.86 -5.63
C LEU A 225 -18.03 6.22 -4.33
N ASN A 226 -16.75 5.88 -4.23
CA ASN A 226 -15.94 6.24 -3.06
C ASN A 226 -15.88 7.76 -2.84
N LYS A 227 -15.84 8.54 -3.92
CA LYS A 227 -15.82 10.00 -3.84
C LYS A 227 -17.18 10.59 -3.48
N ILE A 228 -18.26 9.97 -3.96
CA ILE A 228 -19.64 10.40 -3.69
C ILE A 228 -20.02 10.11 -2.23
N PHE A 229 -19.68 8.92 -1.74
CA PHE A 229 -20.03 8.52 -0.39
C PHE A 229 -19.14 9.12 0.71
N LEU A 230 -17.92 9.54 0.38
CA LEU A 230 -16.98 10.07 1.38
C LEU A 230 -17.55 11.25 2.20
N PRO A 231 -18.20 12.28 1.63
CA PRO A 231 -18.77 13.37 2.41
C PRO A 231 -19.82 12.89 3.42
N PHE A 232 -20.68 11.94 3.02
CA PHE A 232 -21.71 11.38 3.90
C PHE A 232 -21.12 10.59 5.07
N ILE A 233 -20.05 9.85 4.80
CA ILE A 233 -19.32 9.08 5.82
C ILE A 233 -18.68 10.02 6.84
N LEU A 234 -18.13 11.15 6.40
CA LEU A 234 -17.44 12.11 7.28
C LEU A 234 -18.38 12.83 8.26
N ILE A 235 -19.64 12.98 7.89
CA ILE A 235 -20.65 13.67 8.73
C ILE A 235 -21.58 12.70 9.46
N MET A 236 -21.37 11.39 9.33
CA MET A 236 -22.23 10.37 9.92
C MET A 236 -22.17 10.43 11.46
N PRO A 237 -23.32 10.60 12.15
CA PRO A 237 -23.33 10.66 13.60
C PRO A 237 -22.96 9.33 14.25
N ASP A 238 -22.31 9.37 15.41
CA ASP A 238 -21.88 8.19 16.16
C ASP A 238 -23.04 7.25 16.52
N CYS A 239 -24.24 7.79 16.78
CA CYS A 239 -25.44 6.97 17.05
C CYS A 239 -25.81 6.08 15.85
N LEU A 240 -25.71 6.61 14.63
CA LEU A 240 -25.99 5.86 13.41
C LEU A 240 -24.86 4.85 13.13
N LEU A 241 -23.60 5.24 13.29
CA LEU A 241 -22.45 4.31 13.22
C LEU A 241 -22.60 3.17 14.23
N GLY A 242 -22.98 3.47 15.47
CA GLY A 242 -23.21 2.47 16.50
C GLY A 242 -24.37 1.52 16.16
N TRP A 243 -25.46 2.03 15.57
CA TRP A 243 -26.55 1.20 15.08
C TRP A 243 -26.13 0.27 13.95
N ILE A 244 -25.42 0.80 12.94
CA ILE A 244 -24.87 0.02 11.81
C ILE A 244 -23.95 -1.08 12.36
N TYR A 245 -23.01 -0.72 13.25
CA TYR A 245 -22.09 -1.68 13.85
C TYR A 245 -22.80 -2.82 14.57
N ARG A 246 -23.79 -2.52 15.43
CA ARG A 246 -24.57 -3.57 16.13
C ARG A 246 -25.24 -4.54 15.16
N LYS A 247 -25.75 -4.05 14.03
CA LYS A 247 -26.35 -4.90 12.98
C LYS A 247 -25.30 -5.69 12.18
N ALA A 248 -24.13 -5.12 11.94
CA ALA A 248 -23.07 -5.74 11.16
C ALA A 248 -22.20 -6.71 11.98
N LYS A 249 -22.07 -6.51 13.30
CA LYS A 249 -21.19 -7.28 14.19
C LYS A 249 -21.32 -8.81 14.03
N PRO A 250 -22.53 -9.43 13.95
CA PRO A 250 -22.66 -10.88 13.78
C PRO A 250 -22.06 -11.41 12.47
N TYR A 251 -21.91 -10.56 11.46
CA TYR A 251 -21.38 -10.91 10.14
C TYR A 251 -19.86 -10.63 10.03
N LEU A 252 -19.37 -9.64 10.77
CA LEU A 252 -17.96 -9.24 10.78
C LEU A 252 -17.07 -10.18 11.62
N MET A 253 -17.61 -10.73 12.71
CA MET A 253 -16.86 -11.59 13.64
C MET A 253 -16.88 -13.09 13.27
N LYS A 254 -17.41 -13.45 12.11
CA LYS A 254 -17.42 -14.85 11.59
C LYS A 254 -16.34 -15.11 10.54
N VAL A 255 -15.40 -14.19 10.39
CA VAL A 255 -14.30 -14.31 9.41
C VAL A 255 -12.98 -14.44 10.16
#